data_b02a28d5f255fe8863baada8d09e3b30
#
_entry.id   b02a28d5f255fe8863baada8d09e3b30
#
_cell.length_a   1.000
_cell.length_b   1.000
_cell.length_c   1.000
_cell.angle_alpha   90.00
_cell.angle_beta   90.00
_cell.angle_gamma   90.00
#
_symmetry.space_group_name_H-M   'P 1'
#
loop_
_entity.id
_entity.type
_entity.pdbx_description
1 polymer ?
#
loop_
_entity_poly.entity_id
_entity_poly.type
_entity_poly.pdbx_seq_one_letter_code
_entity_poly.pdbx_strand_id
1 'polypeptide(L)'
;MSVQDKISKKFRGIQGGLFEKVSKADVGTALNDLIANGAALMCWADPFYPDPAIPEHVKRATLAGLEDGTSAHYTMPIGNMELKMELAKKLKAFNHLDVDPERNIIITPGSDAGLMFAM
;
A
#
# COMPACT_ATOMS: atom_id res chain seq x y z
N MET A 1 9.60 29.93 15.10
CA MET A 1 9.03 29.84 13.72
C MET A 1 8.18 28.59 13.68
N SER A 2 6.87 28.75 13.56
CA SER A 2 5.93 27.61 13.58
C SER A 2 6.00 26.85 12.25
N VAL A 3 5.52 25.61 12.22
CA VAL A 3 5.41 24.82 10.97
C VAL A 3 4.52 25.58 9.96
N GLN A 4 3.50 26.26 10.43
CA GLN A 4 2.60 27.06 9.59
C GLN A 4 3.30 28.23 8.87
N ASP A 5 4.38 28.78 9.44
CA ASP A 5 5.16 29.85 8.80
C ASP A 5 5.95 29.36 7.59
N LYS A 6 6.17 28.04 7.49
CA LYS A 6 6.87 27.36 6.39
C LYS A 6 5.95 26.92 5.27
N ILE A 7 4.62 26.92 5.51
CA ILE A 7 3.66 26.55 4.47
C ILE A 7 3.52 27.70 3.48
N SER A 8 3.63 27.40 2.19
CA SER A 8 3.41 28.36 1.12
C SER A 8 2.09 29.09 1.29
N LYS A 9 2.05 30.39 1.05
CA LYS A 9 0.84 31.25 1.13
C LYS A 9 -0.33 30.65 0.33
N LYS A 10 -0.05 29.94 -0.77
CA LYS A 10 -1.04 29.25 -1.61
C LYS A 10 -1.85 28.21 -0.85
N PHE A 11 -1.27 27.60 0.17
CA PHE A 11 -1.91 26.53 0.95
C PHE A 11 -2.38 27.03 2.33
N ARG A 12 -2.13 28.30 2.67
CA ARG A 12 -2.63 28.89 3.91
C ARG A 12 -4.12 29.16 3.76
N GLY A 13 -4.92 28.58 4.65
CA GLY A 13 -6.35 28.77 4.64
C GLY A 13 -7.15 27.79 3.78
N ILE A 14 -6.51 26.77 3.21
CA ILE A 14 -7.28 25.63 2.71
C ILE A 14 -7.91 24.95 3.91
N GLN A 15 -9.21 25.12 4.04
CA GLN A 15 -10.05 24.41 4.99
C GLN A 15 -10.83 23.36 4.21
N GLY A 16 -10.94 22.20 4.78
CA GLY A 16 -11.61 21.09 4.15
C GLY A 16 -10.63 20.05 3.61
N GLY A 17 -11.13 18.89 3.49
CA GLY A 17 -10.43 17.71 3.04
C GLY A 17 -11.03 16.49 3.71
N LEU A 18 -10.78 15.34 3.16
CA LEU A 18 -11.33 14.07 3.63
C LEU A 18 -11.06 13.81 5.12
N PHE A 19 -10.01 14.42 5.67
CA PHE A 19 -9.52 14.17 7.03
C PHE A 19 -9.61 15.37 7.97
N GLU A 20 -10.25 16.47 7.57
CA GLU A 20 -10.28 17.70 8.39
C GLU A 20 -10.96 17.49 9.75
N LYS A 21 -12.01 16.67 9.78
CA LYS A 21 -12.85 16.45 10.97
C LYS A 21 -12.52 15.16 11.72
N VAL A 22 -11.53 14.41 11.27
CA VAL A 22 -11.21 13.09 11.82
C VAL A 22 -9.80 13.10 12.36
N SER A 23 -9.66 13.17 13.69
CA SER A 23 -8.35 12.93 14.30
C SER A 23 -8.00 11.46 14.23
N LYS A 24 -6.69 11.13 14.15
CA LYS A 24 -6.22 9.74 14.21
C LYS A 24 -6.67 9.02 15.50
N ALA A 25 -6.82 9.76 16.58
CA ALA A 25 -7.31 9.23 17.85
C ALA A 25 -8.79 8.86 17.77
N ASP A 26 -9.60 9.69 17.12
CA ASP A 26 -11.04 9.44 17.01
C ASP A 26 -11.34 8.22 16.13
N VAL A 27 -10.59 8.04 15.03
CA VAL A 27 -10.73 6.85 14.18
C VAL A 27 -10.35 5.59 14.95
N GLY A 28 -9.25 5.63 15.71
CA GLY A 28 -8.76 4.47 16.44
C GLY A 28 -9.71 4.01 17.54
N THR A 29 -10.27 4.93 18.33
CA THR A 29 -11.23 4.62 19.41
C THR A 29 -12.54 4.10 18.86
N ALA A 30 -13.15 4.80 17.91
CA ALA A 30 -14.40 4.38 17.31
C ALA A 30 -14.30 3.00 16.63
N LEU A 31 -13.19 2.73 15.97
CA LEU A 31 -12.96 1.45 15.32
C LEU A 31 -12.84 0.31 16.34
N ASN A 32 -12.09 0.51 17.41
CA ASN A 32 -11.93 -0.48 18.47
C ASN A 32 -13.27 -0.79 19.17
N ASP A 33 -14.08 0.22 19.43
CA ASP A 33 -15.41 0.06 20.02
C ASP A 33 -16.35 -0.73 19.08
N LEU A 34 -16.31 -0.45 17.78
CA LEU A 34 -17.07 -1.18 16.78
C LEU A 34 -16.65 -2.66 16.72
N ILE A 35 -15.36 -2.94 16.74
CA ILE A 35 -14.82 -4.30 16.75
C ILE A 35 -15.26 -5.03 18.02
N ALA A 36 -15.13 -4.39 19.19
CA ALA A 36 -15.52 -4.97 20.47
C ALA A 36 -17.02 -5.30 20.53
N ASN A 37 -17.85 -4.54 19.82
CA ASN A 37 -19.29 -4.76 19.69
C ASN A 37 -19.68 -5.71 18.54
N GLY A 38 -18.72 -6.39 17.92
CA GLY A 38 -18.97 -7.40 16.90
C GLY A 38 -19.36 -6.84 15.53
N ALA A 39 -19.07 -5.58 15.24
CA ALA A 39 -19.32 -5.01 13.93
C ALA A 39 -18.41 -5.62 12.86
N ALA A 40 -19.00 -5.97 11.71
CA ALA A 40 -18.22 -6.40 10.55
C ALA A 40 -17.52 -5.19 9.91
N LEU A 41 -16.20 -5.27 9.83
CA LEU A 41 -15.37 -4.20 9.23
C LEU A 41 -15.39 -4.30 7.70
N MET A 42 -16.26 -3.56 7.05
CA MET A 42 -16.35 -3.51 5.59
C MET A 42 -15.61 -2.34 4.96
N CYS A 43 -15.06 -1.45 5.78
CA CYS A 43 -14.31 -0.26 5.34
C CYS A 43 -12.80 -0.51 5.17
N TRP A 44 -12.33 -1.70 5.51
CA TRP A 44 -10.92 -2.05 5.51
C TRP A 44 -10.68 -3.31 4.68
N ALA A 45 -9.96 -3.18 3.61
CA ALA A 45 -9.64 -4.31 2.73
C ALA A 45 -8.36 -5.04 3.20
N ASP A 46 -8.31 -5.42 4.48
CA ASP A 46 -7.26 -6.27 5.01
C ASP A 46 -7.70 -7.75 4.92
N PRO A 47 -7.13 -8.54 3.99
CA PRO A 47 -7.56 -9.91 3.77
C PRO A 47 -7.21 -10.86 4.92
N PHE A 48 -6.33 -10.44 5.83
CA PHE A 48 -5.87 -11.26 6.95
C PHE A 48 -6.47 -10.84 8.30
N TYR A 49 -7.17 -9.73 8.36
CA TYR A 49 -7.78 -9.28 9.60
C TYR A 49 -9.03 -10.12 9.97
N PRO A 50 -9.20 -10.55 11.22
CA PRO A 50 -8.32 -10.35 12.38
C PRO A 50 -7.22 -11.41 12.55
N ASP A 51 -7.09 -12.35 11.63
CA ASP A 51 -6.11 -13.42 11.71
C ASP A 51 -4.71 -12.92 11.31
N PRO A 52 -3.71 -13.01 12.20
CA PRO A 52 -2.33 -12.61 11.88
C PRO A 52 -1.58 -13.61 11.00
N ALA A 53 -2.25 -14.66 10.50
CA ALA A 53 -1.60 -15.75 9.77
C ALA A 53 -1.16 -15.31 8.37
N ILE A 54 0.12 -15.05 8.22
CA ILE A 54 0.75 -14.95 6.89
C ILE A 54 1.03 -16.38 6.40
N PRO A 55 0.70 -16.74 5.15
CA PRO A 55 1.01 -18.05 4.60
C PRO A 55 2.50 -18.42 4.77
N GLU A 56 2.77 -19.64 5.19
CA GLU A 56 4.11 -20.06 5.59
C GLU A 56 5.15 -19.95 4.46
N HIS A 57 4.74 -20.21 3.22
CA HIS A 57 5.63 -20.04 2.06
C HIS A 57 6.01 -18.57 1.82
N VAL A 58 5.13 -17.62 2.14
CA VAL A 58 5.41 -16.18 2.06
C VAL A 58 6.39 -15.76 3.14
N LYS A 59 6.19 -16.23 4.39
CA LYS A 59 7.16 -16.01 5.49
C LYS A 59 8.55 -16.49 5.12
N ARG A 60 8.65 -17.74 4.64
CA ARG A 60 9.94 -18.32 4.26
C ARG A 60 10.63 -17.53 3.16
N ALA A 61 9.90 -17.14 2.11
CA ALA A 61 10.46 -16.34 1.03
C ALA A 61 10.94 -14.95 1.53
N THR A 62 10.18 -14.32 2.42
CA THR A 62 10.54 -13.03 3.01
C THR A 62 11.81 -13.16 3.87
N LEU A 63 11.87 -14.18 4.73
CA LEU A 63 13.05 -14.42 5.57
C LEU A 63 14.29 -14.72 4.74
N ALA A 64 14.17 -15.54 3.70
CA ALA A 64 15.28 -15.82 2.80
C ALA A 64 15.83 -14.55 2.14
N GLY A 65 14.98 -13.63 1.68
CA GLY A 65 15.39 -12.36 1.11
C GLY A 65 16.04 -11.39 2.12
N LEU A 66 15.76 -11.57 3.41
CA LEU A 66 16.46 -10.84 4.47
C LEU A 66 17.82 -11.47 4.77
N GLU A 67 17.90 -12.80 4.82
CA GLU A 67 19.11 -13.55 5.15
C GLU A 67 20.18 -13.44 4.05
N ASP A 68 19.79 -13.47 2.78
CA ASP A 68 20.72 -13.35 1.64
C ASP A 68 21.10 -11.90 1.31
N GLY A 69 20.47 -10.92 1.98
CA GLY A 69 20.72 -9.50 1.82
C GLY A 69 20.10 -8.87 0.57
N THR A 70 19.34 -9.60 -0.23
CA THR A 70 18.68 -9.08 -1.44
C THR A 70 17.77 -7.90 -1.13
N SER A 71 17.07 -7.93 0.02
CA SER A 71 16.18 -6.87 0.46
C SER A 71 16.87 -5.57 0.89
N ALA A 72 18.20 -5.58 1.06
CA ALA A 72 18.97 -4.41 1.48
C ALA A 72 19.36 -3.48 0.31
N HIS A 73 19.05 -3.84 -0.91
CA HIS A 73 19.42 -3.08 -2.09
C HIS A 73 18.23 -2.34 -2.71
N TYR A 74 18.53 -1.21 -3.35
CA TYR A 74 17.54 -0.51 -4.17
C TYR A 74 17.23 -1.31 -5.43
N THR A 75 15.96 -1.32 -5.81
CA THR A 75 15.53 -1.81 -7.12
C THR A 75 15.61 -0.71 -8.18
N MET A 76 15.42 -1.06 -9.43
CA MET A 76 15.24 -0.05 -10.49
C MET A 76 14.00 0.82 -10.19
N PRO A 77 13.97 2.11 -10.60
CA PRO A 77 12.87 3.03 -10.30
C PRO A 77 11.48 2.53 -10.70
N ILE A 78 11.40 1.73 -11.76
CA ILE A 78 10.15 1.14 -12.25
C ILE A 78 9.81 -0.21 -11.60
N GLY A 79 10.61 -0.65 -10.64
CA GLY A 79 10.44 -1.89 -9.89
C GLY A 79 11.37 -3.02 -10.34
N ASN A 80 11.36 -4.10 -9.54
CA ASN A 80 12.15 -5.29 -9.79
C ASN A 80 11.61 -6.06 -11.03
N MET A 81 12.51 -6.40 -11.97
CA MET A 81 12.13 -7.04 -13.23
C MET A 81 11.60 -8.46 -13.02
N GLU A 82 12.17 -9.22 -12.10
CA GLU A 82 11.71 -10.57 -11.80
C GLU A 82 10.27 -10.57 -11.29
N LEU A 83 9.93 -9.64 -10.39
CA LEU A 83 8.56 -9.45 -9.93
C LEU A 83 7.61 -9.07 -11.08
N LYS A 84 8.05 -8.17 -11.98
CA LYS A 84 7.26 -7.77 -13.14
C LYS A 84 7.01 -8.92 -14.10
N MET A 85 8.00 -9.78 -14.31
CA MET A 85 7.85 -11.00 -15.13
C MET A 85 6.82 -11.97 -14.53
N GLU A 86 6.86 -12.21 -13.22
CA GLU A 86 5.88 -13.06 -12.55
C GLU A 86 4.47 -12.46 -12.58
N LEU A 87 4.35 -11.15 -12.43
CA LEU A 87 3.07 -10.45 -12.59
C LEU A 87 2.53 -10.57 -14.02
N ALA A 88 3.37 -10.44 -15.04
CA ALA A 88 2.95 -10.64 -16.43
C ALA A 88 2.43 -12.06 -16.68
N LYS A 89 3.11 -13.10 -16.13
CA LYS A 89 2.63 -14.49 -16.18
C LYS A 89 1.27 -14.64 -15.51
N LYS A 90 1.10 -14.05 -14.32
CA LYS A 90 -0.17 -14.06 -13.61
C LYS A 90 -1.28 -13.38 -14.41
N LEU A 91 -1.03 -12.19 -14.96
CA LEU A 91 -2.00 -11.45 -15.76
C LEU A 91 -2.42 -12.25 -17.01
N LYS A 92 -1.49 -12.91 -17.66
CA LYS A 92 -1.78 -13.77 -18.81
C LYS A 92 -2.62 -14.99 -18.40
N ALA A 93 -2.26 -15.67 -17.32
CA ALA A 93 -2.92 -16.90 -16.90
C ALA A 93 -4.34 -16.67 -16.34
N PHE A 94 -4.55 -15.63 -15.54
CA PHE A 94 -5.80 -15.42 -14.81
C PHE A 94 -6.69 -14.34 -15.42
N ASN A 95 -6.10 -13.32 -16.03
CA ASN A 95 -6.86 -12.19 -16.58
C ASN A 95 -6.91 -12.21 -18.11
N HIS A 96 -6.19 -13.14 -18.75
CA HIS A 96 -6.05 -13.24 -20.22
C HIS A 96 -5.48 -11.96 -20.87
N LEU A 97 -4.64 -11.24 -20.10
CA LEU A 97 -3.95 -10.04 -20.55
C LEU A 97 -2.50 -10.38 -20.89
N ASP A 98 -2.12 -10.17 -22.13
CA ASP A 98 -0.75 -10.32 -22.59
C ASP A 98 -0.06 -8.95 -22.52
N VAL A 99 0.84 -8.78 -21.55
CA VAL A 99 1.50 -7.52 -21.24
C VAL A 99 3.01 -7.67 -21.29
N ASP A 100 3.69 -6.64 -21.77
CA ASP A 100 5.13 -6.51 -21.70
C ASP A 100 5.55 -6.10 -20.27
N PRO A 101 6.29 -6.94 -19.54
CA PRO A 101 6.67 -6.64 -18.16
C PRO A 101 7.53 -5.37 -18.04
N GLU A 102 8.32 -5.04 -19.06
CA GLU A 102 9.16 -3.84 -19.02
C GLU A 102 8.35 -2.56 -19.24
N ARG A 103 7.43 -2.58 -20.21
CA ARG A 103 6.73 -1.39 -20.69
C ARG A 103 5.36 -1.16 -20.04
N ASN A 104 4.68 -2.22 -19.64
CA ASN A 104 3.29 -2.15 -19.21
C ASN A 104 3.11 -2.33 -17.71
N ILE A 105 4.17 -2.62 -16.95
CA ILE A 105 4.09 -2.84 -15.50
C ILE A 105 5.03 -1.88 -14.78
N ILE A 106 4.50 -1.16 -13.81
CA ILE A 106 5.26 -0.40 -12.82
C ILE A 106 4.91 -0.90 -11.42
N ILE A 107 5.91 -1.04 -10.57
CA ILE A 107 5.72 -1.39 -9.16
C ILE A 107 5.69 -0.10 -8.34
N THR A 108 4.66 0.05 -7.52
CA THR A 108 4.46 1.24 -6.71
C THR A 108 4.38 0.87 -5.22
N PRO A 109 4.75 1.77 -4.31
CA PRO A 109 4.60 1.57 -2.88
C PRO A 109 3.12 1.74 -2.47
N GLY A 110 2.31 0.72 -2.72
CA GLY A 110 0.88 0.70 -2.44
C GLY A 110 0.00 1.26 -3.56
N SER A 111 -1.31 1.04 -3.42
CA SER A 111 -2.32 1.41 -4.40
C SER A 111 -2.49 2.94 -4.55
N ASP A 112 -2.35 3.68 -3.47
CA ASP A 112 -2.49 5.14 -3.48
C ASP A 112 -1.44 5.80 -4.37
N ALA A 113 -0.19 5.34 -4.28
CA ALA A 113 0.87 5.77 -5.17
C ALA A 113 0.61 5.36 -6.62
N GLY A 114 0.06 4.16 -6.84
CA GLY A 114 -0.35 3.69 -8.16
C GLY A 114 -1.40 4.59 -8.81
N LEU A 115 -2.44 4.96 -8.06
CA LEU A 115 -3.46 5.90 -8.51
C LEU A 115 -2.87 7.29 -8.82
N MET A 116 -1.98 7.76 -7.95
CA MET A 116 -1.35 9.07 -8.12
C MET A 116 -0.47 9.16 -9.37
N PHE A 117 0.18 8.06 -9.74
CA PHE A 117 0.99 8.00 -10.96
C PHE A 117 0.16 7.81 -12.24
N ALA A 118 -1.06 7.30 -12.11
CA ALA A 118 -1.96 7.09 -13.25
C ALA A 118 -2.78 8.33 -13.62
N MET A 119 -2.84 9.35 -12.75
CA MET A 119 -3.53 10.62 -12.96
C MET A 119 -2.60 11.70 -13.51
#